data_8d526df21ac8a6de25ed02b411e1b66e
#
_entry.id   8d526df21ac8a6de25ed02b411e1b66e
#
_cell.length_a   1.000
_cell.length_b   1.000
_cell.length_c   1.000
_cell.angle_alpha   90.00
_cell.angle_beta   90.00
_cell.angle_gamma   90.00
#
_symmetry.space_group_name_H-M   'P 1'
#
loop_
_entity.id
_entity.type
_entity.pdbx_description
1 polymer ?
#
loop_
_entity_poly.entity_id
_entity_poly.type
_entity_poly.pdbx_seq_one_letter_code
_entity_poly.pdbx_strand_id
1 'polypeptide(L)'
;RAPFAGIVAEVNGELGEYLTPSPPGIPTLPAVDLIDDSCLYVSAPIDEVDAAQIKVGMTGRITLDAYRGKHFSGKLRRIAPYVLAVEKQARTVEVEVEFDQPGDVRYLLVGYSADIEVVIAARDGVVRIPTPALMPGNRVLVLGADGVLEERRIDTGLSNWEFTEAKAGLARGDRVVTSLEREGVKSGARAVVEEPDAAKPRPQ
;
A
#
# COMPACT_ATOMS: atom_id res chain seq x y z
N ARG A 1 26.99 -26.70 17.90
CA ARG A 1 25.92 -26.00 18.64
C ARG A 1 25.35 -24.91 17.76
N ALA A 2 24.03 -24.72 17.78
CA ALA A 2 23.41 -23.58 17.12
C ALA A 2 23.95 -22.25 17.69
N PRO A 3 24.26 -21.24 16.87
CA PRO A 3 24.78 -19.97 17.33
C PRO A 3 23.72 -19.09 18.00
N PHE A 4 22.44 -19.32 17.71
CA PHE A 4 21.27 -18.61 18.25
C PHE A 4 20.05 -19.56 18.33
N ALA A 5 18.99 -19.13 19.01
CA ALA A 5 17.71 -19.82 19.01
C ALA A 5 16.95 -19.52 17.71
N GLY A 6 16.34 -20.52 17.10
CA GLY A 6 15.63 -20.35 15.83
C GLY A 6 15.04 -21.66 15.33
N ILE A 7 14.48 -21.63 14.12
CA ILE A 7 13.87 -22.78 13.44
C ILE A 7 14.85 -23.33 12.42
N VAL A 8 15.07 -24.65 12.45
CA VAL A 8 15.86 -25.33 11.40
C VAL A 8 14.99 -25.38 10.15
N ALA A 9 15.39 -24.66 9.10
CA ALA A 9 14.69 -24.64 7.83
C ALA A 9 15.05 -25.86 6.97
N GLU A 10 16.34 -26.21 6.92
CA GLU A 10 16.84 -27.28 6.07
C GLU A 10 18.05 -27.96 6.71
N VAL A 11 18.16 -29.27 6.49
CA VAL A 11 19.32 -30.08 6.87
C VAL A 11 19.86 -30.75 5.62
N ASN A 12 21.05 -30.32 5.18
CA ASN A 12 21.69 -30.76 3.94
C ASN A 12 22.79 -31.81 4.15
N GLY A 13 22.99 -32.26 5.37
CA GLY A 13 24.03 -33.28 5.70
C GLY A 13 23.49 -34.45 6.47
N GLU A 14 24.00 -35.64 6.20
CA GLU A 14 23.68 -36.86 6.91
C GLU A 14 24.77 -37.23 7.93
N LEU A 15 24.41 -38.06 8.93
CA LEU A 15 25.34 -38.52 9.94
C LEU A 15 26.44 -39.38 9.29
N GLY A 16 27.71 -38.92 9.41
CA GLY A 16 28.87 -39.58 8.83
C GLY A 16 29.29 -39.03 7.47
N GLU A 17 28.54 -38.06 6.92
CA GLU A 17 28.90 -37.39 5.68
C GLU A 17 29.99 -36.32 5.93
N TYR A 18 30.93 -36.23 4.99
CA TYR A 18 31.95 -35.19 5.02
C TYR A 18 31.44 -33.91 4.36
N LEU A 19 31.28 -32.85 5.16
CA LEU A 19 30.89 -31.52 4.68
C LEU A 19 32.15 -30.72 4.32
N THR A 20 32.21 -30.27 3.09
CA THR A 20 33.30 -29.41 2.62
C THR A 20 33.12 -27.99 3.17
N PRO A 21 34.11 -27.47 3.91
CA PRO A 21 34.06 -26.06 4.32
C PRO A 21 34.01 -25.14 3.09
N SER A 22 33.19 -24.08 3.16
CA SER A 22 33.10 -23.10 2.06
C SER A 22 34.45 -22.42 1.83
N PRO A 23 35.10 -22.62 0.67
CA PRO A 23 36.28 -21.86 0.33
C PRO A 23 35.90 -20.37 0.19
N PRO A 24 36.79 -19.41 0.48
CA PRO A 24 36.51 -18.01 0.26
C PRO A 24 36.06 -17.74 -1.18
N GLY A 25 34.89 -17.11 -1.33
CA GLY A 25 34.30 -16.73 -2.62
C GLY A 25 33.49 -17.81 -3.36
N ILE A 26 33.36 -19.03 -2.82
CA ILE A 26 32.50 -20.08 -3.39
C ILE A 26 31.40 -20.40 -2.37
N PRO A 27 30.13 -20.03 -2.63
CA PRO A 27 29.03 -20.41 -1.76
C PRO A 27 28.82 -21.93 -1.84
N THR A 28 28.94 -22.63 -0.72
CA THR A 28 28.54 -24.03 -0.57
C THR A 28 27.26 -24.10 0.23
N LEU A 29 26.47 -25.15 0.01
CA LEU A 29 25.24 -25.37 0.79
C LEU A 29 25.61 -25.52 2.27
N PRO A 30 24.95 -24.81 3.20
CA PRO A 30 25.17 -24.99 4.62
C PRO A 30 24.69 -26.39 5.04
N ALA A 31 25.37 -27.01 6.01
CA ALA A 31 24.94 -28.29 6.56
C ALA A 31 23.57 -28.23 7.20
N VAL A 32 23.30 -27.12 7.85
CA VAL A 32 22.00 -26.79 8.49
C VAL A 32 21.70 -25.36 8.22
N ASP A 33 20.53 -25.06 7.71
CA ASP A 33 20.00 -23.71 7.59
C ASP A 33 19.12 -23.40 8.80
N LEU A 34 19.47 -22.32 9.52
CA LEU A 34 18.82 -21.91 10.75
C LEU A 34 18.28 -20.49 10.59
N ILE A 35 16.96 -20.34 10.76
CA ILE A 35 16.26 -19.06 10.63
C ILE A 35 15.96 -18.52 12.03
N ASP A 36 16.29 -17.25 12.26
CA ASP A 36 15.81 -16.49 13.42
C ASP A 36 14.42 -15.92 13.12
N ASP A 37 13.42 -16.46 13.77
CA ASP A 37 12.01 -16.06 13.62
C ASP A 37 11.58 -15.00 14.66
N SER A 38 12.52 -14.50 15.45
CA SER A 38 12.23 -13.52 16.51
C SER A 38 11.95 -12.11 15.99
N CYS A 39 12.37 -11.78 14.76
CA CYS A 39 12.29 -10.43 14.19
C CYS A 39 11.92 -10.45 12.69
N LEU A 40 10.70 -10.84 12.37
CA LEU A 40 10.20 -10.78 11.01
C LEU A 40 9.90 -9.33 10.60
N TYR A 41 10.30 -9.00 9.39
CA TYR A 41 9.99 -7.73 8.74
C TYR A 41 9.74 -7.96 7.24
N VAL A 42 9.12 -7.00 6.60
CA VAL A 42 8.91 -7.02 5.15
C VAL A 42 9.93 -6.09 4.50
N SER A 43 10.65 -6.61 3.51
CA SER A 43 11.54 -5.82 2.66
C SER A 43 10.90 -5.64 1.29
N ALA A 44 10.86 -4.41 0.79
CA ALA A 44 10.34 -4.11 -0.54
C ALA A 44 11.10 -2.96 -1.19
N PRO A 45 11.23 -2.97 -2.53
CA PRO A 45 11.77 -1.86 -3.28
C PRO A 45 10.74 -0.75 -3.46
N ILE A 46 11.11 0.50 -3.17
CA ILE A 46 10.31 1.70 -3.47
C ILE A 46 11.03 2.50 -4.54
N ASP A 47 10.28 3.12 -5.46
CA ASP A 47 10.83 3.97 -6.50
C ASP A 47 11.65 5.13 -5.91
N GLU A 48 12.77 5.48 -6.54
CA GLU A 48 13.66 6.58 -6.12
C GLU A 48 12.91 7.90 -5.94
N VAL A 49 11.92 8.18 -6.80
CA VAL A 49 11.13 9.42 -6.77
C VAL A 49 10.28 9.50 -5.48
N ASP A 50 9.72 8.38 -5.05
CA ASP A 50 8.88 8.31 -3.86
C ASP A 50 9.72 8.19 -2.58
N ALA A 51 10.91 7.58 -2.68
CA ALA A 51 11.81 7.40 -1.55
C ALA A 51 12.24 8.71 -0.88
N ALA A 52 12.26 9.83 -1.63
CA ALA A 52 12.57 11.14 -1.07
C ALA A 52 11.53 11.66 -0.06
N GLN A 53 10.30 11.15 -0.09
CA GLN A 53 9.20 11.58 0.76
C GLN A 53 9.04 10.74 2.02
N ILE A 54 9.66 9.57 2.08
CA ILE A 54 9.51 8.64 3.20
C ILE A 54 10.59 8.86 4.26
N LYS A 55 10.24 8.53 5.51
CA LYS A 55 11.15 8.64 6.67
C LYS A 55 10.96 7.44 7.58
N VAL A 56 12.04 7.03 8.22
CA VAL A 56 11.99 6.02 9.30
C VAL A 56 10.98 6.44 10.36
N GLY A 57 10.17 5.49 10.83
CA GLY A 57 9.09 5.71 11.78
C GLY A 57 7.73 6.00 11.16
N MET A 58 7.63 6.21 9.83
CA MET A 58 6.34 6.35 9.16
C MET A 58 5.54 5.05 9.25
N THR A 59 4.21 5.20 9.31
CA THR A 59 3.27 4.07 9.32
C THR A 59 3.28 3.38 7.96
N GLY A 60 3.44 2.06 7.98
CA GLY A 60 3.29 1.17 6.84
C GLY A 60 2.06 0.29 7.00
N ARG A 61 1.39 0.02 5.90
CA ARG A 61 0.38 -1.03 5.79
C ARG A 61 0.97 -2.18 4.99
N ILE A 62 0.92 -3.36 5.56
CA ILE A 62 1.45 -4.58 4.96
C ILE A 62 0.28 -5.46 4.52
N THR A 63 0.30 -5.93 3.30
CA THR A 63 -0.59 -6.97 2.77
C THR A 63 0.23 -8.18 2.36
N LEU A 64 -0.29 -9.36 2.64
CA LEU A 64 0.37 -10.62 2.33
C LEU A 64 -0.52 -11.43 1.39
N ASP A 65 0.05 -11.96 0.31
CA ASP A 65 -0.69 -12.80 -0.65
C ASP A 65 -1.30 -14.03 0.00
N ALA A 66 -0.61 -14.58 1.00
CA ALA A 66 -1.08 -15.73 1.77
C ALA A 66 -2.30 -15.42 2.65
N TYR A 67 -2.55 -14.14 2.99
CA TYR A 67 -3.63 -13.70 3.90
C TYR A 67 -4.52 -12.65 3.25
N ARG A 68 -5.22 -13.05 2.19
CA ARG A 68 -6.08 -12.15 1.40
C ARG A 68 -7.11 -11.42 2.25
N GLY A 69 -7.19 -10.11 2.08
CA GLY A 69 -8.14 -9.25 2.79
C GLY A 69 -7.74 -8.90 4.22
N LYS A 70 -6.60 -9.39 4.72
CA LYS A 70 -6.04 -8.98 6.00
C LYS A 70 -4.94 -7.94 5.77
N HIS A 71 -5.03 -6.83 6.51
CA HIS A 71 -4.02 -5.78 6.54
C HIS A 71 -3.33 -5.80 7.89
N PHE A 72 -2.02 -5.71 7.85
CA PHE A 72 -1.19 -5.63 9.05
C PHE A 72 -0.62 -4.23 9.15
N SER A 73 -0.60 -3.69 10.36
CA SER A 73 0.05 -2.41 10.63
C SER A 73 1.52 -2.61 10.92
N GLY A 74 2.33 -1.69 10.44
CA GLY A 74 3.76 -1.71 10.67
C GLY A 74 4.37 -0.32 10.64
N LYS A 75 5.67 -0.26 10.95
CA LYS A 75 6.46 0.97 10.88
C LYS A 75 7.68 0.78 10.02
N LEU A 76 7.99 1.81 9.25
CA LEU A 76 9.22 1.87 8.48
C LEU A 76 10.43 1.91 9.42
N ARG A 77 11.18 0.80 9.49
CA ARG A 77 12.33 0.67 10.40
C ARG A 77 13.64 1.09 9.75
N ARG A 78 13.77 0.88 8.44
CA ARG A 78 15.00 1.15 7.71
C ARG A 78 14.71 1.59 6.28
N ILE A 79 15.55 2.47 5.77
CA ILE A 79 15.64 2.86 4.37
C ILE A 79 17.10 2.62 3.97
N ALA A 80 17.34 1.91 2.88
CA ALA A 80 18.69 1.67 2.40
C ALA A 80 19.37 3.01 2.05
N PRO A 81 20.65 3.20 2.40
CA PRO A 81 21.36 4.47 2.14
C PRO A 81 21.87 4.58 0.69
N TYR A 82 21.41 3.72 -0.20
CA TYR A 82 21.82 3.70 -1.61
C TYR A 82 20.65 3.28 -2.51
N VAL A 83 20.72 3.72 -3.76
CA VAL A 83 19.78 3.37 -4.82
C VAL A 83 20.31 2.16 -5.58
N LEU A 84 19.49 1.13 -5.72
CA LEU A 84 19.78 -0.01 -6.59
C LEU A 84 19.41 0.36 -8.02
N ALA A 85 20.41 0.33 -8.90
CA ALA A 85 20.22 0.51 -10.33
C ALA A 85 20.55 -0.81 -11.05
N VAL A 86 19.51 -1.58 -11.37
CA VAL A 86 19.64 -2.78 -12.21
C VAL A 86 19.40 -2.37 -13.67
N GLU A 87 20.24 -2.84 -14.59
CA GLU A 87 20.08 -2.54 -16.01
C GLU A 87 18.65 -2.87 -16.49
N LYS A 88 18.03 -1.89 -17.16
CA LYS A 88 16.66 -1.99 -17.71
C LYS A 88 15.51 -2.11 -16.68
N GLN A 89 15.77 -1.83 -15.40
CA GLN A 89 14.74 -1.77 -14.36
C GLN A 89 14.65 -0.36 -13.75
N ALA A 90 13.53 -0.09 -13.06
CA ALA A 90 13.37 1.14 -12.30
C ALA A 90 14.45 1.24 -11.21
N ARG A 91 14.89 2.46 -10.93
CA ARG A 91 15.79 2.74 -9.81
C ARG A 91 14.99 2.68 -8.51
N THR A 92 15.43 1.84 -7.60
CA THR A 92 14.70 1.60 -6.36
C THR A 92 15.58 1.76 -5.13
N VAL A 93 14.95 2.09 -4.02
CA VAL A 93 15.52 2.10 -2.69
C VAL A 93 14.85 1.00 -1.89
N GLU A 94 15.62 0.13 -1.27
CA GLU A 94 15.09 -0.93 -0.42
C GLU A 94 14.64 -0.35 0.92
N VAL A 95 13.43 -0.70 1.33
CA VAL A 95 12.87 -0.31 2.61
C VAL A 95 12.44 -1.53 3.41
N GLU A 96 12.56 -1.43 4.73
CA GLU A 96 12.13 -2.48 5.65
C GLU A 96 11.04 -1.94 6.58
N VAL A 97 9.93 -2.69 6.65
CA VAL A 97 8.81 -2.39 7.54
C VAL A 97 8.66 -3.51 8.56
N GLU A 98 8.70 -3.17 9.83
CA GLU A 98 8.44 -4.09 10.93
C GLU A 98 6.96 -4.07 11.30
N PHE A 99 6.45 -5.20 11.77
CA PHE A 99 5.06 -5.32 12.25
C PHE A 99 4.90 -4.65 13.61
N ASP A 100 3.81 -3.90 13.80
CA ASP A 100 3.52 -3.24 15.08
C ASP A 100 3.18 -4.24 16.19
N GLN A 101 2.59 -5.37 15.86
CA GLN A 101 2.15 -6.37 16.83
C GLN A 101 2.91 -7.69 16.67
N PRO A 102 3.67 -8.11 17.70
CA PRO A 102 4.39 -9.38 17.66
C PRO A 102 3.49 -10.62 17.50
N GLY A 103 2.22 -10.52 17.86
CA GLY A 103 1.23 -11.58 17.67
C GLY A 103 0.88 -11.83 16.21
N ASP A 104 1.01 -10.83 15.35
CA ASP A 104 0.68 -10.93 13.94
C ASP A 104 1.68 -11.79 13.17
N VAL A 105 2.94 -11.83 13.62
CA VAL A 105 4.02 -12.57 12.93
C VAL A 105 4.09 -14.06 13.29
N ARG A 106 3.38 -14.50 14.32
CA ARG A 106 3.51 -15.84 14.93
C ARG A 106 3.25 -17.01 13.97
N TYR A 107 2.53 -16.76 12.89
CA TYR A 107 2.14 -17.77 11.92
C TYR A 107 2.64 -17.45 10.51
N LEU A 108 3.47 -16.42 10.39
CA LEU A 108 4.03 -16.03 9.11
C LEU A 108 5.28 -16.85 8.82
N LEU A 109 5.41 -17.26 7.57
CA LEU A 109 6.61 -17.95 7.11
C LEU A 109 7.54 -16.95 6.43
N VAL A 110 8.83 -17.10 6.64
CA VAL A 110 9.86 -16.37 5.88
C VAL A 110 9.73 -16.74 4.40
N GLY A 111 9.79 -15.72 3.52
CA GLY A 111 9.64 -15.91 2.08
C GLY A 111 8.23 -15.69 1.54
N TYR A 112 7.24 -15.34 2.36
CA TYR A 112 5.94 -14.92 1.84
C TYR A 112 6.07 -13.63 1.01
N SER A 113 5.31 -13.59 -0.10
CA SER A 113 5.14 -12.36 -0.88
C SER A 113 4.30 -11.35 -0.09
N ALA A 114 4.79 -10.11 -0.06
CA ALA A 114 4.17 -9.04 0.68
C ALA A 114 4.27 -7.71 -0.07
N ASP A 115 3.20 -6.91 0.01
CA ASP A 115 3.16 -5.54 -0.46
C ASP A 115 3.20 -4.57 0.71
N ILE A 116 3.86 -3.44 0.52
CA ILE A 116 3.97 -2.36 1.50
C ILE A 116 3.35 -1.09 0.93
N GLU A 117 2.44 -0.49 1.68
CA GLU A 117 1.98 0.87 1.45
C GLU A 117 2.49 1.78 2.56
N VAL A 118 3.33 2.76 2.23
CA VAL A 118 3.79 3.76 3.21
C VAL A 118 2.81 4.92 3.24
N VAL A 119 2.28 5.24 4.42
CA VAL A 119 1.35 6.35 4.61
C VAL A 119 2.14 7.65 4.77
N ILE A 120 2.23 8.43 3.67
CA ILE A 120 2.96 9.70 3.66
C ILE A 120 2.19 10.78 4.42
N ALA A 121 0.87 10.82 4.24
CA ALA A 121 0.00 11.78 4.93
C ALA A 121 -1.39 11.19 5.13
N ALA A 122 -2.00 11.45 6.28
CA ALA A 122 -3.38 11.10 6.59
C ALA A 122 -4.07 12.25 7.29
N ARG A 123 -5.38 12.41 7.05
CA ARG A 123 -6.25 13.35 7.75
C ARG A 123 -7.58 12.69 8.04
N ASP A 124 -8.00 12.74 9.29
CA ASP A 124 -9.29 12.24 9.74
C ASP A 124 -10.35 13.34 9.76
N GLY A 125 -11.61 12.92 9.64
CA GLY A 125 -12.76 13.83 9.80
C GLY A 125 -12.96 14.85 8.67
N VAL A 126 -12.27 14.72 7.55
CA VAL A 126 -12.36 15.63 6.40
C VAL A 126 -13.52 15.29 5.47
N VAL A 127 -14.02 16.32 4.76
CA VAL A 127 -14.92 16.08 3.61
C VAL A 127 -14.07 15.62 2.45
N ARG A 128 -14.44 14.50 1.85
CA ARG A 128 -13.75 13.94 0.68
C ARG A 128 -14.72 13.56 -0.42
N ILE A 129 -14.26 13.66 -1.64
CA ILE A 129 -14.99 13.23 -2.84
C ILE A 129 -14.18 12.19 -3.59
N PRO A 130 -14.81 11.31 -4.39
CA PRO A 130 -14.09 10.49 -5.34
C PRO A 130 -13.29 11.37 -6.30
N THR A 131 -12.01 11.08 -6.49
CA THR A 131 -11.13 11.88 -7.38
C THR A 131 -11.65 11.98 -8.81
N PRO A 132 -12.28 10.95 -9.42
CA PRO A 132 -12.89 11.06 -10.74
C PRO A 132 -14.05 12.09 -10.84
N ALA A 133 -14.61 12.53 -9.71
CA ALA A 133 -15.63 13.58 -9.70
C ALA A 133 -15.07 15.01 -9.83
N LEU A 134 -13.74 15.15 -9.73
CA LEU A 134 -13.06 16.42 -9.82
C LEU A 134 -12.80 16.81 -11.29
N MET A 135 -13.35 17.94 -11.70
CA MET A 135 -13.13 18.51 -13.03
C MET A 135 -11.91 19.45 -13.03
N PRO A 136 -11.33 19.74 -14.21
CA PRO A 136 -10.25 20.70 -14.36
C PRO A 136 -10.58 22.06 -13.72
N GLY A 137 -9.61 22.65 -13.01
CA GLY A 137 -9.77 23.91 -12.29
C GLY A 137 -10.47 23.78 -10.94
N ASN A 138 -10.38 22.62 -10.30
CA ASN A 138 -10.94 22.32 -8.98
C ASN A 138 -12.46 22.60 -8.90
N ARG A 139 -13.18 22.07 -9.88
CA ARG A 139 -14.64 22.19 -9.98
C ARG A 139 -15.30 20.84 -9.85
N VAL A 140 -16.52 20.84 -9.34
CA VAL A 140 -17.36 19.65 -9.20
C VAL A 140 -18.78 19.98 -9.62
N LEU A 141 -19.55 19.00 -10.07
CA LEU A 141 -20.99 19.12 -10.24
C LEU A 141 -21.70 18.58 -9.01
N VAL A 142 -22.47 19.43 -8.37
CA VAL A 142 -23.28 19.10 -7.18
C VAL A 142 -24.74 19.04 -7.58
N LEU A 143 -25.46 18.03 -7.11
CA LEU A 143 -26.90 17.91 -7.32
C LEU A 143 -27.62 18.82 -6.30
N GLY A 144 -28.26 19.88 -6.81
CA GLY A 144 -29.10 20.78 -6.02
C GLY A 144 -30.36 20.11 -5.50
N ALA A 145 -31.01 20.72 -4.53
CA ALA A 145 -32.26 20.23 -3.95
C ALA A 145 -33.43 20.21 -4.97
N ASP A 146 -33.34 21.04 -6.00
CA ASP A 146 -34.28 21.14 -7.12
C ASP A 146 -34.04 20.08 -8.24
N GLY A 147 -33.02 19.23 -8.05
CA GLY A 147 -32.65 18.21 -9.03
C GLY A 147 -31.83 18.75 -10.20
N VAL A 148 -31.29 19.97 -10.09
CA VAL A 148 -30.45 20.59 -11.12
C VAL A 148 -28.98 20.48 -10.71
N LEU A 149 -28.11 20.23 -11.70
CA LEU A 149 -26.68 20.18 -11.47
C LEU A 149 -26.08 21.58 -11.45
N GLU A 150 -25.41 21.90 -10.35
CA GLU A 150 -24.67 23.15 -10.16
C GLU A 150 -23.18 22.91 -10.22
N GLU A 151 -22.48 23.71 -11.03
CA GLU A 151 -21.02 23.73 -11.01
C GLU A 151 -20.55 24.54 -9.80
N ARG A 152 -19.72 23.92 -8.96
CA ARG A 152 -19.17 24.55 -7.77
C ARG A 152 -17.67 24.42 -7.75
N ARG A 153 -16.98 25.52 -7.49
CA ARG A 153 -15.53 25.52 -7.26
C ARG A 153 -15.24 25.09 -5.83
N ILE A 154 -14.22 24.25 -5.65
CA ILE A 154 -13.80 23.74 -4.36
C ILE A 154 -12.32 24.02 -4.12
N ASP A 155 -11.93 24.13 -2.85
CA ASP A 155 -10.53 24.12 -2.46
C ASP A 155 -10.13 22.71 -2.09
N THR A 156 -9.15 22.16 -2.81
CA THR A 156 -8.67 20.80 -2.59
C THR A 156 -7.55 20.73 -1.56
N GLY A 157 -7.45 19.60 -0.89
CA GLY A 157 -6.38 19.28 0.05
C GLY A 157 -5.56 18.07 -0.39
N LEU A 158 -5.42 17.10 0.51
CA LEU A 158 -4.79 15.84 0.19
C LEU A 158 -5.61 15.11 -0.88
N SER A 159 -4.89 14.52 -1.83
CA SER A 159 -5.52 13.77 -2.93
C SER A 159 -4.72 12.51 -3.22
N ASN A 160 -5.43 11.44 -3.54
CA ASN A 160 -4.88 10.23 -4.10
C ASN A 160 -5.71 9.83 -5.34
N TRP A 161 -5.43 8.68 -5.92
CA TRP A 161 -6.15 8.18 -7.10
C TRP A 161 -7.64 7.86 -6.80
N GLU A 162 -8.01 7.61 -5.56
CA GLU A 162 -9.36 7.23 -5.14
C GLU A 162 -10.17 8.41 -4.62
N PHE A 163 -9.58 9.24 -3.72
CA PHE A 163 -10.26 10.34 -3.06
C PHE A 163 -9.46 11.63 -3.08
N THR A 164 -10.18 12.75 -3.13
CA THR A 164 -9.66 14.11 -2.96
C THR A 164 -10.36 14.80 -1.80
N GLU A 165 -9.58 15.36 -0.87
CA GLU A 165 -10.07 16.19 0.22
C GLU A 165 -10.65 17.49 -0.33
N ALA A 166 -11.85 17.87 0.11
CA ALA A 166 -12.44 19.18 -0.10
C ALA A 166 -12.32 20.00 1.19
N LYS A 167 -11.41 20.98 1.21
CA LYS A 167 -11.21 21.89 2.35
C LYS A 167 -12.30 22.94 2.47
N ALA A 168 -12.81 23.38 1.32
CA ALA A 168 -13.89 24.35 1.23
C ALA A 168 -14.71 24.14 -0.05
N GLY A 169 -15.93 24.70 -0.08
CA GLY A 169 -16.84 24.63 -1.23
C GLY A 169 -17.82 23.47 -1.20
N LEU A 170 -17.62 22.47 -0.33
CA LEU A 170 -18.56 21.37 -0.10
C LEU A 170 -18.86 21.19 1.38
N ALA A 171 -20.07 20.76 1.66
CA ALA A 171 -20.51 20.35 2.99
C ALA A 171 -20.72 18.84 3.05
N ARG A 172 -20.70 18.29 4.27
CA ARG A 172 -21.03 16.89 4.49
C ARG A 172 -22.47 16.62 4.09
N GLY A 173 -22.68 15.67 3.17
CA GLY A 173 -24.00 15.32 2.64
C GLY A 173 -24.28 15.89 1.26
N ASP A 174 -23.45 16.80 0.73
CA ASP A 174 -23.53 17.22 -0.67
C ASP A 174 -23.39 16.00 -1.59
N ARG A 175 -24.23 15.96 -2.63
CA ARG A 175 -24.20 14.87 -3.64
C ARG A 175 -23.41 15.33 -4.85
N VAL A 176 -22.27 14.71 -5.05
CA VAL A 176 -21.36 15.03 -6.16
C VAL A 176 -21.49 14.02 -7.28
N VAL A 177 -21.52 14.51 -8.52
CA VAL A 177 -21.61 13.66 -9.71
C VAL A 177 -20.28 12.96 -9.96
N THR A 178 -20.30 11.64 -10.07
CA THR A 178 -19.12 10.81 -10.39
C THR A 178 -19.08 10.39 -11.85
N SER A 179 -20.22 10.40 -12.56
CA SER A 179 -20.38 9.96 -13.95
C SER A 179 -20.26 11.15 -14.92
N LEU A 180 -19.16 11.88 -14.89
CA LEU A 180 -18.94 13.09 -15.71
C LEU A 180 -18.91 12.81 -17.21
N GLU A 181 -18.59 11.56 -17.61
CA GLU A 181 -18.46 11.16 -19.01
C GLU A 181 -19.80 10.86 -19.69
N ARG A 182 -20.90 10.81 -18.92
CA ARG A 182 -22.22 10.56 -19.52
C ARG A 182 -22.69 11.76 -20.34
N GLU A 183 -23.25 11.46 -21.51
CA GLU A 183 -23.82 12.48 -22.39
C GLU A 183 -24.92 13.27 -21.68
N GLY A 184 -24.90 14.60 -21.80
CA GLY A 184 -25.85 15.48 -21.14
C GLY A 184 -25.50 15.93 -19.71
N VAL A 185 -24.45 15.39 -19.10
CA VAL A 185 -23.99 15.82 -17.76
C VAL A 185 -23.23 17.15 -17.89
N LYS A 186 -23.91 18.24 -17.52
CA LYS A 186 -23.37 19.59 -17.51
C LYS A 186 -24.11 20.46 -16.49
N SER A 187 -23.52 21.57 -16.13
CA SER A 187 -24.18 22.58 -15.29
C SER A 187 -25.52 23.00 -15.88
N GLY A 188 -26.57 23.08 -15.05
CA GLY A 188 -27.94 23.39 -15.43
C GLY A 188 -28.76 22.19 -15.93
N ALA A 189 -28.16 21.00 -16.10
CA ALA A 189 -28.90 19.81 -16.45
C ALA A 189 -29.70 19.26 -15.26
N ARG A 190 -30.86 18.68 -15.52
CA ARG A 190 -31.61 17.89 -14.49
C ARG A 190 -31.01 16.50 -14.35
N ALA A 191 -30.78 16.10 -13.13
CA ALA A 191 -30.24 14.78 -12.82
C ALA A 191 -31.03 14.10 -11.71
N VAL A 192 -31.06 12.79 -11.76
CA VAL A 192 -31.68 11.94 -10.73
C VAL A 192 -30.58 10.99 -10.21
N VAL A 193 -30.62 10.73 -8.91
CA VAL A 193 -29.70 9.75 -8.31
C VAL A 193 -30.08 8.37 -8.82
N GLU A 194 -29.15 7.71 -9.49
CA GLU A 194 -29.29 6.30 -9.83
C GLU A 194 -28.99 5.48 -8.56
N GLU A 195 -29.99 4.82 -8.03
CA GLU A 195 -29.76 3.86 -6.94
C GLU A 195 -28.91 2.71 -7.46
N PRO A 196 -27.83 2.32 -6.76
CA PRO A 196 -27.03 1.18 -7.18
C PRO A 196 -27.93 -0.06 -7.19
N ASP A 197 -28.03 -0.68 -8.36
CA ASP A 197 -28.79 -1.93 -8.55
C ASP A 197 -28.18 -2.99 -7.58
N ALA A 198 -28.96 -3.36 -6.56
CA ALA A 198 -28.53 -4.26 -5.48
C ALA A 198 -28.21 -5.69 -5.94
N ALA A 199 -28.26 -5.95 -7.26
CA ALA A 199 -28.27 -7.30 -7.83
C ALA A 199 -27.10 -7.63 -8.78
N LYS A 200 -26.08 -6.76 -8.98
CA LYS A 200 -24.95 -7.15 -9.81
C LYS A 200 -23.69 -7.40 -8.95
N PRO A 201 -23.26 -8.67 -8.82
CA PRO A 201 -21.95 -8.96 -8.23
C PRO A 201 -20.87 -8.30 -9.09
N ARG A 202 -19.95 -7.59 -8.45
CA ARG A 202 -18.78 -7.02 -9.13
C ARG A 202 -17.99 -8.17 -9.77
N PRO A 203 -17.54 -8.04 -11.02
CA PRO A 203 -16.60 -9.01 -11.60
C PRO A 203 -15.31 -8.98 -10.76
N GLN A 204 -14.85 -10.19 -10.45
CA GLN A 204 -13.62 -10.47 -9.69
C GLN A 204 -12.39 -10.16 -10.52
#